data_655e1f9057169d845a1228f38016f8be
#
_entry.id   655e1f9057169d845a1228f38016f8be
#
_cell.length_a   1.000
_cell.length_b   1.000
_cell.length_c   1.000
_cell.angle_alpha   90.00
_cell.angle_beta   90.00
_cell.angle_gamma   90.00
#
_symmetry.space_group_name_H-M   'P 1'
#
loop_
_entity.id
_entity.type
_entity.pdbx_description
1 polymer ?
#
loop_
_entity_poly.entity_id
_entity_poly.type
_entity_poly.pdbx_seq_one_letter_code
_entity_poly.pdbx_strand_id
1 'polypeptide(L)'
;MERDFRYLRDKYGDAGARDIFEKICVELFQKKYENAYAVQASPGDDGIDILVGDLSEEIVVYQCKYFIDGIADAQKSQIRESYKTVTEKYSVVEWYLCVPILFTIDNHKWWSEWKSKQLQKDKIKIDFFDGSRLLMLLKECELYDEIFDEDIRNMLKEIREYLNSENLRI
;
A
#
# COMPACT_ATOMS: atom_id res chain seq x y z
N MET A 1 11.12 -21.12 -3.98
CA MET A 1 10.66 -19.94 -4.75
C MET A 1 10.12 -18.89 -3.79
N GLU A 2 10.53 -17.68 -3.98
CA GLU A 2 10.09 -16.57 -3.15
C GLU A 2 8.60 -16.25 -3.37
N ARG A 3 7.84 -16.05 -2.29
CA ARG A 3 6.43 -15.70 -2.37
C ARG A 3 6.27 -14.22 -2.72
N ASP A 4 5.28 -13.91 -3.54
CA ASP A 4 4.83 -12.56 -3.85
C ASP A 4 3.39 -12.34 -3.39
N PHE A 5 2.78 -11.21 -3.77
CA PHE A 5 1.44 -10.87 -3.31
C PHE A 5 0.31 -11.79 -3.82
N ARG A 6 0.56 -12.68 -4.79
CA ARG A 6 -0.40 -13.73 -5.17
C ARG A 6 -0.67 -14.69 -4.02
N TYR A 7 0.32 -14.89 -3.15
CA TYR A 7 0.19 -15.67 -1.93
C TYR A 7 -0.98 -15.20 -1.04
N LEU A 8 -1.23 -13.90 -1.00
CA LEU A 8 -2.34 -13.35 -0.19
C LEU A 8 -3.70 -13.82 -0.69
N ARG A 9 -3.90 -13.86 -2.01
CA ARG A 9 -5.14 -14.37 -2.60
C ARG A 9 -5.29 -15.88 -2.37
N ASP A 10 -4.23 -16.63 -2.55
CA ASP A 10 -4.23 -18.07 -2.33
C ASP A 10 -4.58 -18.43 -0.89
N LYS A 11 -4.11 -17.63 0.06
CA LYS A 11 -4.33 -17.87 1.49
C LYS A 11 -5.65 -17.31 2.02
N TYR A 12 -6.03 -16.10 1.62
CA TYR A 12 -7.13 -15.34 2.23
C TYR A 12 -8.34 -15.13 1.31
N GLY A 13 -8.28 -15.56 0.04
CA GLY A 13 -9.29 -15.22 -0.97
C GLY A 13 -9.19 -13.76 -1.45
N ASP A 14 -10.01 -13.37 -2.43
CA ASP A 14 -9.92 -12.04 -3.04
C ASP A 14 -10.20 -10.88 -2.06
N ALA A 15 -11.29 -10.97 -1.30
CA ALA A 15 -11.66 -9.95 -0.33
C ALA A 15 -10.65 -9.86 0.82
N GLY A 16 -10.23 -11.00 1.37
CA GLY A 16 -9.24 -11.06 2.43
C GLY A 16 -7.87 -10.56 1.98
N ALA A 17 -7.45 -10.91 0.77
CA ALA A 17 -6.19 -10.44 0.20
C ALA A 17 -6.15 -8.93 0.04
N ARG A 18 -7.24 -8.30 -0.36
CA ARG A 18 -7.36 -6.84 -0.47
C ARG A 18 -7.12 -6.17 0.87
N ASP A 19 -7.80 -6.65 1.91
CA ASP A 19 -7.68 -6.09 3.26
C ASP A 19 -6.28 -6.29 3.84
N ILE A 20 -5.69 -7.46 3.64
CA ILE A 20 -4.33 -7.77 4.11
C ILE A 20 -3.29 -6.94 3.34
N PHE A 21 -3.42 -6.80 2.03
CA PHE A 21 -2.52 -5.97 1.22
C PHE A 21 -2.49 -4.51 1.71
N GLU A 22 -3.65 -3.93 1.98
CA GLU A 22 -3.75 -2.58 2.55
C GLU A 22 -3.05 -2.49 3.92
N LYS A 23 -3.28 -3.45 4.81
CA LYS A 23 -2.62 -3.50 6.13
C LYS A 23 -1.11 -3.63 6.01
N ILE A 24 -0.61 -4.41 5.07
CA ILE A 24 0.82 -4.54 4.79
C ILE A 24 1.41 -3.20 4.37
N CYS A 25 0.76 -2.49 3.46
CA CYS A 25 1.20 -1.17 3.02
C CYS A 25 1.18 -0.16 4.18
N VAL A 26 0.14 -0.17 5.00
CA VAL A 26 0.04 0.67 6.20
C VAL A 26 1.23 0.42 7.12
N GLU A 27 1.50 -0.82 7.46
CA GLU A 27 2.60 -1.20 8.36
C GLU A 27 3.96 -0.78 7.79
N LEU A 28 4.17 -1.00 6.49
CA LEU A 28 5.38 -0.59 5.79
C LEU A 28 5.63 0.91 5.90
N PHE A 29 4.64 1.72 5.56
CA PHE A 29 4.80 3.17 5.54
C PHE A 29 4.81 3.78 6.93
N GLN A 30 4.13 3.20 7.91
CA GLN A 30 4.25 3.60 9.31
C GLN A 30 5.64 3.31 9.86
N LYS A 31 6.28 2.24 9.42
CA LYS A 31 7.67 1.93 9.80
C LYS A 31 8.66 2.91 9.17
N LYS A 32 8.36 3.43 7.98
CA LYS A 32 9.21 4.40 7.27
C LYS A 32 9.00 5.84 7.74
N TYR A 33 7.80 6.21 8.14
CA TYR A 33 7.43 7.59 8.48
C TYR A 33 6.67 7.64 9.80
N GLU A 34 7.19 8.39 10.78
CA GLU A 34 6.57 8.55 12.10
C GLU A 34 5.17 9.16 12.04
N ASN A 35 4.92 10.02 11.05
CA ASN A 35 3.66 10.73 10.86
C ASN A 35 2.76 10.10 9.79
N ALA A 36 2.91 8.81 9.54
CA ALA A 36 2.01 8.04 8.68
C ALA A 36 0.87 7.42 9.50
N TYR A 37 -0.35 7.60 9.00
CA TYR A 37 -1.58 7.13 9.66
C TYR A 37 -2.41 6.31 8.69
N ALA A 38 -2.94 5.19 9.18
CA ALA A 38 -4.01 4.46 8.49
C ALA A 38 -5.30 5.27 8.56
N VAL A 39 -6.06 5.30 7.47
CA VAL A 39 -7.38 5.94 7.44
C VAL A 39 -8.44 4.86 7.50
N GLN A 40 -9.31 4.93 8.49
CA GLN A 40 -10.42 3.98 8.63
C GLN A 40 -11.43 4.17 7.50
N ALA A 41 -11.74 3.08 6.79
CA ALA A 41 -12.75 3.08 5.74
C ALA A 41 -14.11 3.49 6.33
N SER A 42 -14.72 4.50 5.73
CA SER A 42 -16.05 4.99 6.07
C SER A 42 -16.72 5.60 4.84
N PRO A 43 -18.05 5.72 4.82
CA PRO A 43 -18.70 6.47 3.75
C PRO A 43 -18.13 7.90 3.68
N GLY A 44 -17.52 8.26 2.53
CA GLY A 44 -16.92 9.57 2.32
C GLY A 44 -15.48 9.70 2.84
N ASP A 45 -14.76 8.58 3.01
CA ASP A 45 -13.34 8.60 3.37
C ASP A 45 -12.42 9.13 2.26
N ASP A 46 -13.00 9.44 1.10
CA ASP A 46 -12.34 9.99 -0.08
C ASP A 46 -11.25 9.07 -0.69
N GLY A 47 -11.26 7.79 -0.29
CA GLY A 47 -10.34 6.79 -0.81
C GLY A 47 -8.91 6.93 -0.34
N ILE A 48 -8.65 7.62 0.76
CA ILE A 48 -7.31 7.69 1.37
C ILE A 48 -7.10 6.44 2.22
N ASP A 49 -6.09 5.65 1.89
CA ASP A 49 -5.71 4.48 2.69
C ASP A 49 -4.64 4.83 3.72
N ILE A 50 -3.63 5.61 3.30
CA ILE A 50 -2.55 6.05 4.18
C ILE A 50 -2.31 7.54 3.98
N LEU A 51 -2.26 8.27 5.09
CA LEU A 51 -2.01 9.69 5.16
C LEU A 51 -0.67 9.94 5.86
N VAL A 52 0.19 10.73 5.25
CA VAL A 52 1.41 11.23 5.90
C VAL A 52 1.27 12.72 6.12
N GLY A 53 1.31 13.15 7.37
CA GLY A 53 1.15 14.53 7.77
C GLY A 53 -0.17 14.82 8.48
N ASP A 54 -0.64 16.04 8.39
CA ASP A 54 -1.87 16.54 9.01
C ASP A 54 -2.79 17.12 7.93
N LEU A 55 -4.07 16.75 7.95
CA LEU A 55 -5.06 17.20 6.97
C LEU A 55 -5.26 18.73 6.92
N SER A 56 -4.89 19.45 7.95
CA SER A 56 -4.93 20.92 7.97
C SER A 56 -3.78 21.56 7.19
N GLU A 57 -2.82 20.78 6.74
CA GLU A 57 -1.62 21.20 6.05
C GLU A 57 -1.48 20.49 4.70
N GLU A 58 -0.31 20.61 4.07
CA GLU A 58 0.04 19.83 2.89
C GLU A 58 0.32 18.38 3.29
N ILE A 59 -0.26 17.42 2.56
CA ILE A 59 -0.20 16.00 2.88
C ILE A 59 0.38 15.17 1.75
N VAL A 60 0.90 14.01 2.12
CA VAL A 60 1.25 12.92 1.20
C VAL A 60 0.23 11.81 1.35
N VAL A 61 -0.27 11.27 0.25
CA VAL A 61 -1.29 10.23 0.22
C VAL A 61 -0.76 8.99 -0.49
N TYR A 62 -0.95 7.83 0.15
CA TYR A 62 -0.74 6.52 -0.47
C TYR A 62 -2.10 5.84 -0.64
N GLN A 63 -2.34 5.33 -1.83
CA GLN A 63 -3.56 4.63 -2.17
C GLN A 63 -3.26 3.20 -2.60
N CYS A 64 -3.90 2.23 -1.95
CA CYS A 64 -3.67 0.82 -2.18
C CYS A 64 -4.76 0.23 -3.07
N LYS A 65 -4.37 -0.44 -4.14
CA LYS A 65 -5.28 -1.12 -5.08
C LYS A 65 -4.78 -2.53 -5.33
N TYR A 66 -5.48 -3.52 -4.81
CA TYR A 66 -5.11 -4.93 -5.00
C TYR A 66 -5.55 -5.42 -6.39
N PHE A 67 -4.94 -4.87 -7.43
CA PHE A 67 -5.19 -5.22 -8.83
C PHE A 67 -4.35 -6.43 -9.26
N ILE A 68 -4.54 -7.56 -8.58
CA ILE A 68 -3.69 -8.75 -8.76
C ILE A 68 -3.81 -9.37 -10.17
N ASP A 69 -4.92 -9.15 -10.85
CA ASP A 69 -5.15 -9.66 -12.20
C ASP A 69 -4.72 -8.69 -13.31
N GLY A 70 -4.13 -7.56 -12.94
CA GLY A 70 -3.59 -6.58 -13.88
C GLY A 70 -4.36 -5.26 -13.91
N ILE A 71 -3.90 -4.36 -14.76
CA ILE A 71 -4.46 -3.02 -14.94
C ILE A 71 -5.01 -2.90 -16.36
N ALA A 72 -6.34 -3.04 -16.48
CA ALA A 72 -7.11 -2.80 -17.70
C ALA A 72 -7.86 -1.47 -17.58
N ASP A 73 -8.73 -1.15 -18.52
CA ASP A 73 -9.42 0.15 -18.57
C ASP A 73 -10.26 0.46 -17.33
N ALA A 74 -10.88 -0.55 -16.73
CA ALA A 74 -11.65 -0.39 -15.50
C ALA A 74 -10.75 0.03 -14.33
N GLN A 75 -9.57 -0.57 -14.19
CA GLN A 75 -8.60 -0.24 -13.15
C GLN A 75 -7.99 1.16 -13.39
N LYS A 76 -7.69 1.50 -14.63
CA LYS A 76 -7.23 2.85 -15.00
C LYS A 76 -8.25 3.92 -14.61
N SER A 77 -9.52 3.66 -14.83
CA SER A 77 -10.60 4.57 -14.41
C SER A 77 -10.66 4.73 -12.89
N GLN A 78 -10.51 3.65 -12.14
CA GLN A 78 -10.48 3.69 -10.68
C GLN A 78 -9.28 4.50 -10.16
N ILE A 79 -8.11 4.35 -10.79
CA ILE A 79 -6.90 5.11 -10.43
C ILE A 79 -7.14 6.61 -10.66
N ARG A 80 -7.65 6.99 -11.84
CA ARG A 80 -7.94 8.40 -12.16
C ARG A 80 -8.95 9.01 -11.21
N GLU A 81 -10.02 8.29 -10.90
CA GLU A 81 -11.07 8.74 -10.00
C GLU A 81 -10.57 8.91 -8.58
N SER A 82 -9.80 7.96 -8.07
CA SER A 82 -9.21 8.03 -6.74
C SER A 82 -8.28 9.24 -6.58
N TYR A 83 -7.43 9.48 -7.55
CA TYR A 83 -6.55 10.67 -7.59
C TYR A 83 -7.37 11.96 -7.59
N LYS A 84 -8.34 12.05 -8.48
CA LYS A 84 -9.20 13.24 -8.63
C LYS A 84 -9.93 13.55 -7.32
N THR A 85 -10.56 12.56 -6.73
CA THR A 85 -11.35 12.73 -5.50
C THR A 85 -10.52 13.34 -4.37
N VAL A 86 -9.34 12.80 -4.10
CA VAL A 86 -8.52 13.26 -2.99
C VAL A 86 -7.83 14.58 -3.26
N THR A 87 -7.38 14.81 -4.49
CA THR A 87 -6.67 16.06 -4.84
C THR A 87 -7.59 17.27 -4.99
N GLU A 88 -8.87 17.06 -5.28
CA GLU A 88 -9.87 18.14 -5.30
C GLU A 88 -10.29 18.57 -3.88
N LYS A 89 -10.12 17.70 -2.90
CA LYS A 89 -10.65 17.90 -1.55
C LYS A 89 -9.59 18.32 -0.53
N TYR A 90 -8.34 17.89 -0.73
CA TYR A 90 -7.25 18.13 0.22
C TYR A 90 -6.03 18.73 -0.47
N SER A 91 -5.16 19.35 0.33
CA SER A 91 -3.90 19.94 -0.14
C SER A 91 -2.82 18.85 -0.28
N VAL A 92 -2.96 18.01 -1.30
CA VAL A 92 -2.05 16.91 -1.58
C VAL A 92 -0.82 17.42 -2.34
N VAL A 93 0.37 17.15 -1.82
CA VAL A 93 1.64 17.51 -2.48
C VAL A 93 2.29 16.32 -3.17
N GLU A 94 2.06 15.12 -2.66
CA GLU A 94 2.50 13.87 -3.27
C GLU A 94 1.40 12.83 -3.20
N TRP A 95 1.20 12.11 -4.29
CA TRP A 95 0.24 11.01 -4.37
C TRP A 95 0.90 9.76 -4.93
N TYR A 96 0.78 8.65 -4.22
CA TYR A 96 1.39 7.38 -4.57
C TYR A 96 0.34 6.27 -4.69
N LEU A 97 0.44 5.51 -5.77
CA LEU A 97 -0.35 4.30 -5.97
C LEU A 97 0.48 3.08 -5.53
N CYS A 98 -0.10 2.19 -4.73
CA CYS A 98 0.49 0.92 -4.37
C CYS A 98 -0.29 -0.22 -5.01
N VAL A 99 0.37 -1.04 -5.81
CA VAL A 99 -0.22 -2.19 -6.50
C VAL A 99 0.63 -3.45 -6.31
N PRO A 100 0.00 -4.64 -6.29
CA PRO A 100 0.72 -5.89 -5.98
C PRO A 100 1.44 -6.52 -7.18
N ILE A 101 1.35 -5.93 -8.36
CA ILE A 101 1.82 -6.48 -9.62
C ILE A 101 2.90 -5.61 -10.28
N LEU A 102 3.53 -6.14 -11.31
CA LEU A 102 4.37 -5.36 -12.21
C LEU A 102 3.51 -4.66 -13.28
N PHE A 103 3.92 -3.47 -13.68
CA PHE A 103 3.34 -2.82 -14.84
C PHE A 103 3.85 -3.48 -16.13
N THR A 104 2.95 -3.69 -17.09
CA THR A 104 3.34 -4.00 -18.47
C THR A 104 3.92 -2.74 -19.14
N ILE A 105 4.56 -2.91 -20.30
CA ILE A 105 5.02 -1.74 -21.10
C ILE A 105 3.85 -0.82 -21.42
N ASP A 106 2.69 -1.37 -21.78
CA ASP A 106 1.50 -0.55 -22.05
C ASP A 106 0.99 0.18 -20.82
N ASN A 107 1.06 -0.44 -19.65
CA ASN A 107 0.75 0.25 -18.38
C ASN A 107 1.70 1.42 -18.11
N HIS A 108 3.01 1.23 -18.34
CA HIS A 108 4.00 2.30 -18.19
C HIS A 108 3.75 3.46 -19.14
N LYS A 109 3.42 3.18 -20.40
CA LYS A 109 3.07 4.20 -21.40
C LYS A 109 1.84 5.01 -20.96
N TRP A 110 0.77 4.33 -20.60
CA TRP A 110 -0.44 4.97 -20.09
C TRP A 110 -0.16 5.83 -18.86
N TRP A 111 0.59 5.29 -17.89
CA TRP A 111 0.92 5.99 -16.66
C TRP A 111 1.71 7.28 -16.93
N SER A 112 2.72 7.22 -17.78
CA SER A 112 3.53 8.36 -18.15
C SER A 112 2.70 9.47 -18.83
N GLU A 113 1.80 9.10 -19.73
CA GLU A 113 0.91 10.06 -20.40
C GLU A 113 -0.07 10.71 -19.42
N TRP A 114 -0.71 9.90 -18.59
CA TRP A 114 -1.64 10.39 -17.58
C TRP A 114 -0.94 11.29 -16.56
N LYS A 115 0.18 10.87 -16.02
CA LYS A 115 1.00 11.63 -15.09
C LYS A 115 1.41 12.99 -15.67
N SER A 116 1.86 13.01 -16.90
CA SER A 116 2.25 14.26 -17.59
C SER A 116 1.09 15.24 -17.72
N LYS A 117 -0.11 14.74 -18.02
CA LYS A 117 -1.33 15.57 -18.09
C LYS A 117 -1.68 16.15 -16.72
N GLN A 118 -1.54 15.37 -15.66
CA GLN A 118 -1.81 15.85 -14.30
C GLN A 118 -0.80 16.90 -13.86
N LEU A 119 0.49 16.72 -14.17
CA LEU A 119 1.54 17.68 -13.86
C LEU A 119 1.34 19.06 -14.52
N GLN A 120 0.69 19.11 -15.67
CA GLN A 120 0.33 20.39 -16.32
C GLN A 120 -0.80 21.12 -15.59
N LYS A 121 -1.67 20.37 -14.92
CA LYS A 121 -2.82 20.87 -14.17
C LYS A 121 -2.48 21.21 -12.73
N ASP A 122 -1.82 20.26 -12.07
CA ASP A 122 -1.54 20.26 -10.64
C ASP A 122 -0.03 20.11 -10.41
N LYS A 123 0.52 20.79 -9.44
CA LYS A 123 1.93 20.67 -9.07
C LYS A 123 2.14 19.53 -8.06
N ILE A 124 1.47 18.41 -8.26
CA ILE A 124 1.50 17.26 -7.37
C ILE A 124 2.49 16.24 -7.93
N LYS A 125 3.39 15.76 -7.08
CA LYS A 125 4.24 14.63 -7.43
C LYS A 125 3.41 13.36 -7.45
N ILE A 126 3.43 12.65 -8.58
CA ILE A 126 2.70 11.39 -8.78
C ILE A 126 3.70 10.30 -9.06
N ASP A 127 3.63 9.22 -8.29
CA ASP A 127 4.44 8.03 -8.54
C ASP A 127 3.70 6.78 -8.05
N PHE A 128 4.30 5.61 -8.24
CA PHE A 128 3.72 4.34 -7.81
C PHE A 128 4.77 3.39 -7.25
N PHE A 129 4.29 2.48 -6.42
CA PHE A 129 5.04 1.32 -5.93
C PHE A 129 4.39 0.07 -6.51
N ASP A 130 5.09 -0.61 -7.39
CA ASP A 130 4.66 -1.90 -7.90
C ASP A 130 4.97 -3.04 -6.93
N GLY A 131 4.57 -4.26 -7.27
CA GLY A 131 4.80 -5.41 -6.41
C GLY A 131 6.28 -5.65 -6.11
N SER A 132 7.17 -5.45 -7.07
CA SER A 132 8.61 -5.65 -6.86
C SER A 132 9.21 -4.61 -5.91
N ARG A 133 8.81 -3.36 -6.05
CA ARG A 133 9.26 -2.28 -5.17
C ARG A 133 8.75 -2.46 -3.74
N LEU A 134 7.49 -2.84 -3.59
CA LEU A 134 6.90 -3.11 -2.28
C LEU A 134 7.60 -4.29 -1.59
N LEU A 135 7.84 -5.39 -2.29
CA LEU A 135 8.57 -6.54 -1.73
C LEU A 135 9.99 -6.17 -1.31
N MET A 136 10.69 -5.37 -2.11
CA MET A 136 12.02 -4.88 -1.75
C MET A 136 11.99 -4.04 -0.48
N LEU A 137 11.04 -3.11 -0.37
CA LEU A 137 10.86 -2.27 0.82
C LEU A 137 10.50 -3.09 2.06
N LEU A 138 9.66 -4.11 1.90
CA LEU A 138 9.31 -5.03 3.00
C LEU A 138 10.54 -5.77 3.53
N LYS A 139 11.44 -6.19 2.65
CA LYS A 139 12.71 -6.81 3.05
C LYS A 139 13.64 -5.82 3.75
N GLU A 140 13.78 -4.62 3.22
CA GLU A 140 14.58 -3.55 3.83
C GLU A 140 14.07 -3.18 5.23
N CYS A 141 12.76 -3.22 5.44
CA CYS A 141 12.12 -2.94 6.73
C CYS A 141 11.97 -4.18 7.62
N GLU A 142 12.51 -5.32 7.23
CA GLU A 142 12.45 -6.59 7.97
C GLU A 142 11.03 -7.11 8.24
N LEU A 143 10.10 -6.81 7.31
CA LEU A 143 8.69 -7.22 7.39
C LEU A 143 8.36 -8.42 6.49
N TYR A 144 9.21 -8.72 5.49
CA TYR A 144 8.90 -9.73 4.47
C TYR A 144 8.68 -11.12 5.07
N ASP A 145 9.59 -11.60 5.91
CA ASP A 145 9.52 -12.95 6.47
C ASP A 145 8.30 -13.12 7.38
N GLU A 146 7.98 -12.12 8.17
CA GLU A 146 6.80 -12.15 9.04
C GLU A 146 5.48 -12.27 8.27
N ILE A 147 5.43 -11.70 7.05
CA ILE A 147 4.23 -11.69 6.21
C ILE A 147 4.13 -12.95 5.35
N PHE A 148 5.23 -13.37 4.72
CA PHE A 148 5.25 -14.38 3.67
C PHE A 148 5.81 -15.73 4.08
N ASP A 149 6.54 -15.81 5.19
CA ASP A 149 7.11 -17.05 5.71
C ASP A 149 6.33 -17.52 6.93
N GLU A 150 5.50 -18.57 6.75
CA GLU A 150 4.68 -19.08 7.84
C GLU A 150 5.51 -19.75 8.95
N ASP A 151 6.62 -20.37 8.61
CA ASP A 151 7.47 -21.05 9.59
C ASP A 151 8.16 -20.02 10.49
N ILE A 152 8.71 -18.97 9.90
CA ILE A 152 9.30 -17.86 10.66
C ILE A 152 8.24 -17.14 11.50
N ARG A 153 7.07 -16.89 10.94
CA ARG A 153 5.96 -16.25 11.66
C ARG A 153 5.53 -17.06 12.88
N ASN A 154 5.38 -18.38 12.73
CA ASN A 154 5.02 -19.26 13.83
C ASN A 154 6.11 -19.29 14.90
N MET A 155 7.36 -19.37 14.50
CA MET A 155 8.51 -19.30 15.42
C MET A 155 8.54 -17.98 16.19
N LEU A 156 8.33 -16.85 15.54
CA LEU A 156 8.25 -15.55 16.20
C LEU A 156 7.09 -15.47 17.19
N LYS A 157 5.95 -16.06 16.85
CA LYS A 157 4.79 -16.17 17.75
C LYS A 157 5.14 -16.96 19.01
N GLU A 158 5.76 -18.11 18.87
CA GLU A 158 6.20 -18.96 19.99
C GLU A 158 7.19 -18.23 20.90
N ILE A 159 8.16 -17.50 20.32
CA ILE A 159 9.12 -16.69 21.07
C ILE A 159 8.41 -15.59 21.86
N ARG A 160 7.47 -14.88 21.25
CA ARG A 160 6.69 -13.82 21.93
C ARG A 160 5.88 -14.39 23.10
N GLU A 161 5.23 -15.55 22.90
CA GLU A 161 4.45 -16.23 23.94
C GLU A 161 5.36 -16.66 25.11
N TYR A 162 6.53 -17.20 24.81
CA TYR A 162 7.53 -17.56 25.82
C TYR A 162 7.98 -16.35 26.63
N LEU A 163 8.39 -15.26 25.99
CA LEU A 163 8.84 -14.04 26.65
C LEU A 163 7.75 -13.42 27.52
N ASN A 164 6.50 -13.44 27.05
CA ASN A 164 5.38 -12.94 27.82
C ASN A 164 5.11 -13.81 29.04
N SER A 165 5.26 -15.13 28.95
CA SER A 165 5.10 -16.04 30.08
C SER A 165 6.18 -15.85 31.15
N GLU A 166 7.41 -15.57 30.74
CA GLU A 166 8.51 -15.29 31.68
C GLU A 166 8.29 -13.93 32.39
N ASN A 167 7.80 -12.92 31.69
CA ASN A 167 7.48 -11.63 32.30
C ASN A 167 6.33 -11.69 33.34
N LEU A 168 5.45 -12.69 33.23
CA LEU A 168 4.36 -12.91 34.18
C LEU A 168 4.83 -13.69 35.43
N ARG A 169 6.04 -14.25 35.43
CA ARG A 169 6.60 -14.99 36.57
C ARG A 169 7.44 -14.11 37.51
N ILE A 170 7.63 -12.86 37.15
CA ILE A 170 8.32 -11.85 37.96
C ILE A 170 7.28 -11.09 38.78
#